data_02fe6bf3b270fabca7e78c86d26f1637
#
_entry.id   02fe6bf3b270fabca7e78c86d26f1637
#
_cell.length_a   1.000
_cell.length_b   1.000
_cell.length_c   1.000
_cell.angle_alpha   90.00
_cell.angle_beta   90.00
_cell.angle_gamma   90.00
#
_symmetry.space_group_name_H-M   'P 1'
#
loop_
_entity.id
_entity.type
_entity.pdbx_description
1 polymer ?
#
loop_
_entity_poly.entity_id
_entity_poly.type
_entity_poly.pdbx_seq_one_letter_code
_entity_poly.pdbx_strand_id
1 'polypeptide(L)'
;MTYAEFENLILLADRMIASCVPRKAEYGRGYQSGIKFNFYNPQPESLPDHYSIVEVARREGSRDVHAYARGYRDGCKGLKPEDTG
;
A
#
# COMPACT_ATOMS: atom_id res chain seq x y z
N MET A 1 5.40 8.32 12.47
CA MET A 1 5.88 6.91 12.34
C MET A 1 7.37 6.88 12.55
N THR A 2 7.84 5.99 13.43
CA THR A 2 9.27 5.79 13.64
C THR A 2 9.85 4.92 12.53
N TYR A 3 11.20 4.94 12.39
CA TYR A 3 11.86 4.08 11.43
C TYR A 3 11.61 2.59 11.71
N ALA A 4 11.59 2.21 12.99
CA ALA A 4 11.31 0.82 13.37
C ALA A 4 9.88 0.40 12.98
N GLU A 5 8.90 1.26 13.19
CA GLU A 5 7.53 1.01 12.75
C GLU A 5 7.46 0.89 11.22
N PHE A 6 8.14 1.80 10.52
CA PHE A 6 8.22 1.76 9.07
C PHE A 6 8.77 0.43 8.57
N GLU A 7 9.90 -0.03 9.12
CA GLU A 7 10.49 -1.32 8.73
C GLU A 7 9.53 -2.48 8.99
N ASN A 8 8.88 -2.50 10.14
CA ASN A 8 7.94 -3.57 10.47
C ASN A 8 6.77 -3.62 9.48
N LEU A 9 6.24 -2.46 9.12
CA LEU A 9 5.12 -2.39 8.17
C LEU A 9 5.56 -2.80 6.77
N ILE A 10 6.78 -2.43 6.35
CA ILE A 10 7.33 -2.88 5.07
C ILE A 10 7.49 -4.39 5.04
N LEU A 11 7.96 -5.01 6.13
CA LEU A 11 8.09 -6.47 6.20
C LEU A 11 6.73 -7.17 6.16
N LEU A 12 5.71 -6.61 6.82
CA LEU A 12 4.36 -7.15 6.73
C LEU A 12 3.84 -7.09 5.30
N ALA A 13 4.09 -5.98 4.62
CA ALA A 13 3.71 -5.83 3.21
C ALA A 13 4.44 -6.84 2.32
N ASP A 14 5.72 -7.08 2.57
CA ASP A 14 6.48 -8.09 1.82
C ASP A 14 5.86 -9.48 1.94
N ARG A 15 5.38 -9.86 3.12
CA ARG A 15 4.70 -11.14 3.32
C ARG A 15 3.41 -11.21 2.52
N MET A 16 2.68 -10.11 2.45
CA MET A 16 1.44 -10.06 1.67
C MET A 16 1.74 -10.17 0.17
N ILE A 17 2.78 -9.48 -0.29
CA ILE A 17 3.22 -9.54 -1.70
C ILE A 17 3.60 -10.96 -2.10
N ALA A 18 4.18 -11.73 -1.19
CA ALA A 18 4.57 -13.10 -1.44
C ALA A 18 3.39 -14.09 -1.47
N SER A 19 2.18 -13.63 -1.17
CA SER A 19 0.99 -14.49 -1.16
C SER A 19 0.63 -14.99 -2.56
N CYS A 20 0.12 -16.21 -2.64
CA CYS A 20 -0.44 -16.75 -3.88
C CYS A 20 -1.79 -16.14 -4.24
N VAL A 21 -2.43 -15.46 -3.31
CA VAL A 21 -3.75 -14.85 -3.53
C VAL A 21 -3.52 -13.46 -4.15
N PRO A 22 -3.94 -13.25 -5.43
CA PRO A 22 -3.67 -11.97 -6.12
C PRO A 22 -4.18 -10.76 -5.37
N ARG A 23 -5.37 -10.84 -4.79
CA ARG A 23 -5.96 -9.74 -4.01
C ARG A 23 -5.06 -9.34 -2.84
N LYS A 24 -4.54 -10.31 -2.10
CA LYS A 24 -3.67 -10.06 -0.95
C LYS A 24 -2.32 -9.50 -1.41
N ALA A 25 -1.75 -10.08 -2.46
CA ALA A 25 -0.48 -9.64 -3.00
C ALA A 25 -0.56 -8.20 -3.51
N GLU A 26 -1.61 -7.86 -4.25
CA GLU A 26 -1.77 -6.52 -4.79
C GLU A 26 -2.07 -5.49 -3.70
N TYR A 27 -2.84 -5.87 -2.68
CA TYR A 27 -3.03 -5.01 -1.52
C TYR A 27 -1.68 -4.71 -0.86
N GLY A 28 -0.85 -5.73 -0.68
CA GLY A 28 0.48 -5.56 -0.08
C GLY A 28 1.38 -4.64 -0.91
N ARG A 29 1.35 -4.77 -2.24
CA ARG A 29 2.12 -3.89 -3.13
C ARG A 29 1.69 -2.43 -2.99
N GLY A 30 0.37 -2.21 -3.00
CA GLY A 30 -0.17 -0.87 -2.81
C GLY A 30 0.17 -0.31 -1.43
N TYR A 31 -0.03 -1.13 -0.41
CA TYR A 31 0.25 -0.75 0.97
C TYR A 31 1.72 -0.34 1.15
N GLN A 32 2.65 -1.12 0.60
CA GLN A 32 4.07 -0.81 0.70
C GLN A 32 4.40 0.54 0.07
N SER A 33 3.84 0.80 -1.11
CA SER A 33 4.01 2.11 -1.78
C SER A 33 3.41 3.24 -0.95
N GLY A 34 2.24 3.02 -0.36
CA GLY A 34 1.57 4.01 0.48
C GLY A 34 2.35 4.32 1.76
N ILE A 35 2.89 3.30 2.40
CA ILE A 35 3.71 3.47 3.60
C ILE A 35 4.98 4.27 3.28
N LYS A 36 5.61 4.00 2.15
CA LYS A 36 6.77 4.79 1.72
C LYS A 36 6.39 6.25 1.50
N PHE A 37 5.25 6.48 0.86
CA PHE A 37 4.74 7.84 0.67
C PHE A 37 4.53 8.53 2.01
N ASN A 38 3.89 7.86 2.97
CA ASN A 38 3.63 8.43 4.30
C ASN A 38 4.94 8.74 5.03
N PHE A 39 5.90 7.82 5.00
CA PHE A 39 7.15 7.98 5.73
C PHE A 39 7.99 9.13 5.19
N TYR A 40 8.07 9.25 3.85
CA TYR A 40 8.90 10.28 3.24
C TYR A 40 8.18 11.61 3.04
N ASN A 41 6.85 11.65 3.24
CA ASN A 41 6.03 12.85 3.13
C ASN A 41 5.13 12.95 4.35
N PRO A 42 5.67 13.30 5.54
CA PRO A 42 4.90 13.26 6.80
C PRO A 42 3.73 14.23 6.85
N GLN A 43 3.70 15.24 5.99
CA GLN A 43 2.61 16.21 5.93
C GLN A 43 2.22 16.48 4.49
N PRO A 44 1.62 15.48 3.80
CA PRO A 44 1.20 15.70 2.42
C PRO A 44 0.08 16.72 2.37
N GLU A 45 0.14 17.64 1.41
CA GLU A 45 -0.91 18.63 1.21
C GLU A 45 -2.23 17.97 0.84
N SER A 46 -2.17 16.89 0.07
CA SER A 46 -3.34 16.10 -0.27
C SER A 46 -2.93 14.65 -0.51
N LEU A 47 -3.83 13.72 -0.18
CA LEU A 47 -3.64 12.33 -0.52
C LEU A 47 -4.10 12.10 -1.96
N PRO A 48 -3.43 11.19 -2.70
CA PRO A 48 -3.90 10.83 -4.04
C PRO A 48 -5.33 10.31 -3.97
N ASP A 49 -6.16 10.68 -4.94
CA ASP A 49 -7.51 10.17 -5.00
C ASP A 49 -7.51 8.73 -5.53
N HIS A 50 -8.65 8.06 -5.36
CA HIS A 50 -8.80 6.67 -5.76
C HIS A 50 -8.50 6.47 -7.26
N TYR A 51 -8.92 7.40 -8.08
CA TYR A 51 -8.74 7.35 -9.52
C TYR A 51 -7.27 7.36 -9.91
N SER A 52 -6.51 8.27 -9.31
CA SER A 52 -5.07 8.37 -9.57
C SER A 52 -4.34 7.10 -9.17
N ILE A 53 -4.70 6.53 -8.02
CA ILE A 53 -4.07 5.30 -7.53
C ILE A 53 -4.38 4.12 -8.47
N VAL A 54 -5.61 4.01 -8.94
CA VAL A 54 -6.00 2.96 -9.87
C VAL A 54 -5.22 3.06 -11.18
N GLU A 55 -5.01 4.29 -11.67
CA GLU A 55 -4.19 4.50 -12.87
C GLU A 55 -2.75 4.04 -12.67
N VAL A 56 -2.15 4.34 -11.52
CA VAL A 56 -0.81 3.87 -11.19
C VAL A 56 -0.78 2.34 -11.15
N ALA A 57 -1.78 1.73 -10.52
CA ALA A 57 -1.88 0.28 -10.43
C ALA A 57 -1.94 -0.37 -11.81
N ARG A 58 -2.70 0.22 -12.73
CA ARG A 58 -2.79 -0.29 -14.10
C ARG A 58 -1.46 -0.19 -14.84
N ARG A 59 -0.76 0.92 -14.67
CA ARG A 59 0.55 1.11 -15.30
C ARG A 59 1.56 0.08 -14.81
N GLU A 60 1.47 -0.30 -13.54
CA GLU A 60 2.37 -1.29 -12.95
C GLU A 60 1.94 -2.73 -13.22
N GLY A 61 0.86 -2.92 -13.96
CA GLY A 61 0.39 -4.26 -14.31
C GLY A 61 -0.26 -5.00 -13.17
N SER A 62 -0.92 -4.27 -12.27
CA SER A 62 -1.61 -4.90 -11.15
C SER A 62 -2.72 -5.83 -11.62
N ARG A 63 -2.77 -7.02 -11.01
CA ARG A 63 -3.82 -8.02 -11.31
C ARG A 63 -5.12 -7.71 -10.58
N ASP A 64 -5.08 -6.83 -9.57
CA ASP A 64 -6.26 -6.38 -8.84
C ASP A 64 -6.04 -4.93 -8.44
N VAL A 65 -6.41 -4.02 -9.35
CA VAL A 65 -6.16 -2.59 -9.18
C VAL A 65 -6.91 -2.02 -7.97
N HIS A 66 -8.07 -2.56 -7.65
CA HIS A 66 -8.84 -2.08 -6.51
C HIS A 66 -8.21 -2.49 -5.17
N ALA A 67 -7.67 -3.71 -5.09
CA ALA A 67 -6.94 -4.13 -3.91
C ALA A 67 -5.67 -3.29 -3.73
N TYR A 68 -4.94 -3.03 -4.81
CA TYR A 68 -3.78 -2.14 -4.80
C TYR A 68 -4.17 -0.76 -4.27
N ALA A 69 -5.26 -0.19 -4.80
CA ALA A 69 -5.69 1.14 -4.40
C ALA A 69 -6.05 1.21 -2.91
N ARG A 70 -6.73 0.18 -2.39
CA ARG A 70 -7.06 0.15 -0.96
C ARG A 70 -5.80 0.07 -0.10
N GLY A 71 -4.86 -0.78 -0.48
CA GLY A 71 -3.60 -0.90 0.23
C GLY A 71 -2.83 0.42 0.21
N TYR A 72 -2.73 1.05 -0.93
CA TYR A 72 -2.06 2.33 -1.09
C TYR A 72 -2.67 3.39 -0.17
N ARG A 73 -4.00 3.49 -0.17
CA ARG A 73 -4.69 4.46 0.67
C ARG A 73 -4.45 4.21 2.15
N ASP A 74 -4.54 2.96 2.59
CA ASP A 74 -4.29 2.61 3.99
C ASP A 74 -2.85 2.92 4.38
N GLY A 75 -1.90 2.63 3.51
CA GLY A 75 -0.50 2.96 3.74
C GLY A 75 -0.24 4.45 3.82
N CYS A 76 -0.85 5.24 2.91
CA CYS A 76 -0.72 6.70 2.94
C CYS A 76 -1.22 7.30 4.24
N LYS A 77 -2.24 6.70 4.84
CA LYS A 77 -2.80 7.15 6.12
C LYS A 77 -2.02 6.63 7.33
N GLY A 78 -1.04 5.76 7.11
CA GLY A 78 -0.29 5.16 8.20
C GLY A 78 -1.09 4.16 9.02
N LEU A 79 -2.17 3.63 8.47
CA LEU A 79 -2.99 2.62 9.15
C LEU A 79 -2.31 1.26 9.09
N LYS A 80 -2.68 0.38 10.02
CA LYS A 80 -2.24 -1.01 9.95
C LYS A 80 -2.84 -1.68 8.72
N PRO A 81 -2.11 -2.63 8.09
CA PRO A 81 -2.67 -3.32 6.93
C PRO A 81 -3.90 -4.12 7.32
N GLU A 82 -4.87 -4.17 6.39
CA GLU A 82 -6.04 -5.01 6.54
C GLU A 82 -5.62 -6.47 6.63
N ASP A 83 -6.24 -7.20 7.58
CA ASP A 83 -6.06 -8.64 7.62
C ASP A 83 -7.02 -9.25 6.60
N THR A 84 -6.53 -9.53 5.43
CA THR A 84 -7.31 -10.12 4.35
C THR A 84 -7.33 -11.65 4.43
N GLY A 85 -6.90 -12.15 5.55
CA GLY A 85 -7.00 -13.52 5.99
C GLY A 85 -6.63 -14.60 5.09
#